data_1b6e9cb8b9857965340aae2d847f2236
#
_entry.id   1b6e9cb8b9857965340aae2d847f2236
#
_cell.length_a   1.000
_cell.length_b   1.000
_cell.length_c   1.000
_cell.angle_alpha   90.00
_cell.angle_beta   90.00
_cell.angle_gamma   90.00
#
_symmetry.space_group_name_H-M   'P 1'
#
loop_
_entity.id
_entity.type
_entity.pdbx_description
1 polymer ?
#
loop_
_entity_poly.entity_id
_entity_poly.type
_entity_poly.pdbx_seq_one_letter_code
_entity_poly.pdbx_strand_id
1 'polypeptide(L)'
;MADWNFPLNSLDAASGTPGLTRRQWLQTSGLGIGSLGLVHLLGQDGLLAQDDSSGRVHPLRAKPPHFPGRAKRVIQFFLNGGPSHVDTFDPKPALSKIAGQPLPQVLATERKTGAAFPSPFKFQKYGQSGIEVSEIFAKTAQHVDDMAVIRSMVAAVPNHEPSLMQMNCGDALQTRPSLGAWVLYGMGSENENLPGFIAMCPGGLPIKDSENWQAAFLPGAYQGTYIDSQHEALGKLIENIEHPQISTAAQRRQLDLLAQWNRRHQATQADARLEARIQTYELAFRMQAEAREAFDLSHETAATLDAYGQTVHGRQTLIARRLAERGVRYIQLWHGGGQPWDNHDNIEAQHRKLAGEIDQPISALLTDLKQRG
;
A
#
# COMPACT_ATOMS: atom_id res chain seq x y z
N MET A 1 43.78 17.76 -46.14
CA MET A 1 44.05 19.10 -46.69
C MET A 1 42.73 19.67 -47.17
N ALA A 2 42.13 20.51 -46.36
CA ALA A 2 41.10 21.48 -46.75
C ALA A 2 40.98 22.45 -45.59
N ASP A 3 41.50 23.64 -45.83
CA ASP A 3 41.56 24.78 -44.93
C ASP A 3 40.18 25.38 -44.73
N TRP A 4 39.80 25.62 -43.48
CA TRP A 4 38.68 26.46 -43.10
C TRP A 4 39.19 27.74 -42.45
N ASN A 5 39.26 28.81 -43.23
CA ASN A 5 39.52 30.17 -42.79
C ASN A 5 38.21 30.80 -42.25
N PHE A 6 38.22 31.22 -41.00
CA PHE A 6 37.23 32.16 -40.46
C PHE A 6 37.80 33.57 -40.50
N PRO A 7 37.07 34.56 -41.03
CA PRO A 7 37.45 35.94 -40.86
C PRO A 7 36.91 36.51 -39.54
N LEU A 8 37.81 36.97 -38.71
CA LEU A 8 37.53 37.96 -37.65
C LEU A 8 37.30 39.32 -38.31
N ASN A 9 36.13 39.93 -38.12
CA ASN A 9 36.05 41.38 -38.22
C ASN A 9 34.94 41.96 -37.33
N SER A 10 35.43 42.85 -36.50
CA SER A 10 34.90 44.14 -36.00
C SER A 10 33.69 44.14 -35.09
N LEU A 11 34.04 44.43 -33.85
CA LEU A 11 33.21 45.10 -32.85
C LEU A 11 32.72 46.45 -33.42
N ASP A 12 31.40 46.61 -33.48
CA ASP A 12 30.79 47.92 -33.41
C ASP A 12 29.64 47.89 -32.39
N ALA A 13 29.85 48.74 -31.39
CA ALA A 13 28.90 48.99 -30.31
C ALA A 13 27.71 49.82 -30.85
N ALA A 14 26.51 49.24 -30.77
CA ALA A 14 25.28 50.02 -30.84
C ALA A 14 24.32 49.48 -29.75
N SER A 15 24.17 50.27 -28.71
CA SER A 15 23.15 50.16 -27.68
C SER A 15 21.74 50.27 -28.31
N GLY A 16 21.12 49.14 -28.53
CA GLY A 16 19.72 49.04 -28.91
C GLY A 16 19.12 47.84 -28.19
N THR A 17 18.27 48.07 -27.18
CA THR A 17 17.38 47.05 -26.61
C THR A 17 16.61 46.41 -27.79
N PRO A 18 16.68 45.10 -28.00
CA PRO A 18 15.94 44.46 -29.07
C PRO A 18 14.45 44.62 -28.80
N GLY A 19 13.79 45.49 -29.56
CA GLY A 19 12.33 45.64 -29.50
C GLY A 19 11.68 44.31 -29.87
N LEU A 20 10.78 43.85 -28.98
CA LEU A 20 9.99 42.66 -29.23
C LEU A 20 9.28 42.77 -30.58
N THR A 21 9.45 41.79 -31.44
CA THR A 21 8.70 41.71 -32.70
C THR A 21 7.20 41.57 -32.39
N ARG A 22 6.31 42.01 -33.32
CA ARG A 22 4.85 41.84 -33.15
C ARG A 22 4.47 40.39 -32.86
N ARG A 23 5.16 39.42 -33.40
CA ARG A 23 4.95 37.99 -33.15
C ARG A 23 5.35 37.60 -31.72
N GLN A 24 6.48 38.05 -31.23
CA GLN A 24 6.93 37.84 -29.86
C GLN A 24 6.01 38.52 -28.86
N TRP A 25 5.53 39.73 -29.15
CA TRP A 25 4.57 40.46 -28.32
C TRP A 25 3.24 39.70 -28.22
N LEU A 26 2.70 39.20 -29.34
CA LEU A 26 1.46 38.41 -29.35
C LEU A 26 1.61 37.06 -28.63
N GLN A 27 2.75 36.40 -28.77
CA GLN A 27 3.04 35.16 -28.05
C GLN A 27 3.15 35.39 -26.53
N THR A 28 3.79 36.49 -26.13
CA THR A 28 3.97 36.80 -24.70
C THR A 28 2.69 37.34 -24.05
N SER A 29 1.89 38.13 -24.74
CA SER A 29 0.63 38.67 -24.25
C SER A 29 -0.49 37.61 -24.22
N GLY A 30 -0.55 36.70 -25.19
CA GLY A 30 -1.52 35.60 -25.20
C GLY A 30 -1.27 34.57 -24.07
N LEU A 31 -0.01 34.30 -23.79
CA LEU A 31 0.39 33.44 -22.65
C LEU A 31 0.15 34.16 -21.31
N GLY A 32 0.26 35.48 -21.20
CA GLY A 32 0.11 36.23 -19.97
C GLY A 32 -1.33 36.20 -19.41
N ILE A 33 -2.32 36.53 -20.22
CA ILE A 33 -3.74 36.58 -19.78
C ILE A 33 -4.33 35.18 -19.68
N GLY A 34 -4.01 34.29 -20.62
CA GLY A 34 -4.47 32.90 -20.59
C GLY A 34 -3.88 32.12 -19.43
N SER A 35 -2.61 32.37 -19.08
CA SER A 35 -2.00 31.73 -17.91
C SER A 35 -2.57 32.22 -16.58
N LEU A 36 -2.90 33.52 -16.45
CA LEU A 36 -3.57 34.04 -15.27
C LEU A 36 -4.97 33.44 -15.08
N GLY A 37 -5.73 33.31 -16.17
CA GLY A 37 -7.03 32.64 -16.15
C GLY A 37 -6.91 31.16 -15.79
N LEU A 38 -5.93 30.45 -16.35
CA LEU A 38 -5.64 29.05 -16.04
C LEU A 38 -5.19 28.88 -14.58
N VAL A 39 -4.30 29.74 -14.10
CA VAL A 39 -3.86 29.76 -12.69
C VAL A 39 -5.05 30.02 -11.75
N HIS A 40 -5.96 30.92 -12.10
CA HIS A 40 -7.15 31.17 -11.30
C HIS A 40 -8.10 29.96 -11.26
N LEU A 41 -8.36 29.33 -12.40
CA LEU A 41 -9.19 28.12 -12.49
C LEU A 41 -8.56 26.94 -11.76
N LEU A 42 -7.26 26.69 -11.96
CA LEU A 42 -6.54 25.64 -11.26
C LEU A 42 -6.45 25.91 -9.75
N GLY A 43 -6.44 27.18 -9.33
CA GLY A 43 -6.49 27.59 -7.93
C GLY A 43 -7.85 27.33 -7.29
N GLN A 44 -8.96 27.58 -8.02
CA GLN A 44 -10.31 27.28 -7.55
C GLN A 44 -10.57 25.77 -7.40
N ASP A 45 -9.99 24.98 -8.30
CA ASP A 45 -10.09 23.51 -8.26
C ASP A 45 -9.08 22.84 -7.30
N GLY A 46 -8.25 23.65 -6.59
CA GLY A 46 -7.24 23.15 -5.67
C GLY A 46 -6.09 22.39 -6.38
N LEU A 47 -5.96 22.54 -7.70
CA LEU A 47 -4.95 21.87 -8.52
C LEU A 47 -3.60 22.63 -8.54
N LEU A 48 -3.58 23.89 -8.08
CA LEU A 48 -2.31 24.58 -7.80
C LEU A 48 -1.80 24.12 -6.44
N ALA A 49 -0.58 23.63 -6.40
CA ALA A 49 0.11 23.41 -5.14
C ALA A 49 0.09 24.73 -4.35
N GLN A 50 -0.54 24.74 -3.18
CA GLN A 50 -0.39 25.85 -2.25
C GLN A 50 1.08 25.92 -1.87
N ASP A 51 1.77 26.94 -2.34
CA ASP A 51 3.12 27.25 -1.90
C ASP A 51 3.05 27.54 -0.40
N ASP A 52 3.45 26.56 0.41
CA ASP A 52 3.95 26.88 1.74
C ASP A 52 5.17 27.78 1.53
N SER A 53 5.24 28.88 2.28
CA SER A 53 6.32 29.87 2.25
C SER A 53 7.74 29.30 2.46
N SER A 54 7.88 27.99 2.62
CA SER A 54 9.12 27.21 2.65
C SER A 54 9.53 26.61 1.30
N GLY A 55 8.69 26.72 0.24
CA GLY A 55 8.98 26.16 -1.10
C GLY A 55 9.09 24.63 -1.16
N ARG A 56 8.59 23.90 -0.15
CA ARG A 56 8.72 22.44 -0.03
C ARG A 56 7.35 21.77 0.01
N VAL A 57 6.97 21.18 -1.09
CA VAL A 57 5.81 20.29 -1.12
C VAL A 57 6.22 18.97 -0.49
N HIS A 58 5.78 18.69 0.74
CA HIS A 58 5.97 17.39 1.37
C HIS A 58 5.11 16.36 0.61
N PRO A 59 5.71 15.35 -0.07
CA PRO A 59 4.96 14.45 -0.95
C PRO A 59 3.86 13.67 -0.22
N LEU A 60 4.03 13.40 1.07
CA LEU A 60 3.09 12.68 1.91
C LEU A 60 2.10 13.58 2.67
N ARG A 61 2.09 14.90 2.46
CA ARG A 61 1.11 15.77 3.09
C ARG A 61 -0.31 15.31 2.75
N ALA A 62 -1.21 15.32 3.74
CA ALA A 62 -2.61 15.00 3.52
C ALA A 62 -3.24 15.94 2.48
N LYS A 63 -3.92 15.36 1.51
CA LYS A 63 -4.59 16.07 0.42
C LYS A 63 -6.10 15.97 0.60
N PRO A 64 -6.86 17.03 0.28
CA PRO A 64 -8.30 16.95 0.30
C PRO A 64 -8.79 15.98 -0.78
N PRO A 65 -9.75 15.09 -0.47
CA PRO A 65 -10.34 14.22 -1.46
C PRO A 65 -11.25 15.00 -2.41
N HIS A 66 -11.37 14.54 -3.67
CA HIS A 66 -12.29 15.12 -4.65
C HIS A 66 -13.77 14.99 -4.24
N PHE A 67 -14.08 13.98 -3.44
CA PHE A 67 -15.42 13.73 -2.90
C PHE A 67 -15.33 13.45 -1.40
N PRO A 68 -16.36 13.77 -0.60
CA PRO A 68 -16.39 13.43 0.81
C PRO A 68 -16.21 11.91 1.01
N GLY A 69 -15.06 11.50 1.52
CA GLY A 69 -14.77 10.09 1.81
C GLY A 69 -15.34 9.67 3.16
N ARG A 70 -16.00 8.51 3.22
CA ARG A 70 -16.41 7.90 4.49
C ARG A 70 -15.26 7.13 5.14
N ALA A 71 -14.53 6.35 4.33
CA ALA A 71 -13.37 5.61 4.80
C ALA A 71 -12.12 6.52 4.84
N LYS A 72 -11.43 6.48 5.97
CA LYS A 72 -10.18 7.24 6.18
C LYS A 72 -8.95 6.35 6.06
N ARG A 73 -9.08 5.06 6.35
CA ARG A 73 -7.98 4.09 6.41
C ARG A 73 -8.40 2.78 5.77
N VAL A 74 -7.43 2.03 5.28
CA VAL A 74 -7.62 0.71 4.66
C VAL A 74 -6.77 -0.31 5.40
N ILE A 75 -7.39 -1.39 5.85
CA ILE A 75 -6.70 -2.59 6.33
C ILE A 75 -7.06 -3.71 5.35
N GLN A 76 -6.07 -4.18 4.61
CA GLN A 76 -6.24 -5.24 3.60
C GLN A 76 -5.67 -6.55 4.13
N PHE A 77 -6.48 -7.56 4.30
CA PHE A 77 -6.01 -8.94 4.46
C PHE A 77 -5.77 -9.55 3.09
N PHE A 78 -4.54 -9.92 2.81
CA PHE A 78 -4.17 -10.58 1.57
C PHE A 78 -3.78 -12.03 1.87
N LEU A 79 -4.67 -12.96 1.53
CA LEU A 79 -4.50 -14.38 1.77
C LEU A 79 -3.77 -15.01 0.58
N ASN A 80 -2.45 -14.86 0.58
CA ASN A 80 -1.59 -15.25 -0.53
C ASN A 80 -1.59 -16.76 -0.78
N GLY A 81 -1.64 -17.12 -2.06
CA GLY A 81 -1.91 -18.47 -2.52
C GLY A 81 -3.39 -18.69 -2.88
N GLY A 82 -4.28 -17.84 -2.36
CA GLY A 82 -5.71 -17.81 -2.68
C GLY A 82 -6.53 -18.90 -1.98
N PRO A 83 -7.31 -18.55 -0.95
CA PRO A 83 -8.27 -19.48 -0.38
C PRO A 83 -9.25 -19.94 -1.45
N SER A 84 -9.58 -21.23 -1.45
CA SER A 84 -10.59 -21.75 -2.36
C SER A 84 -11.94 -21.05 -2.15
N HIS A 85 -12.42 -20.32 -3.13
CA HIS A 85 -13.67 -19.57 -3.03
C HIS A 85 -14.86 -20.49 -2.81
N VAL A 86 -14.86 -21.68 -3.45
CA VAL A 86 -15.92 -22.69 -3.31
C VAL A 86 -15.96 -23.33 -1.93
N ASP A 87 -14.90 -23.20 -1.17
CA ASP A 87 -14.75 -23.75 0.19
C ASP A 87 -14.91 -22.69 1.28
N THR A 88 -15.10 -21.41 0.92
CA THR A 88 -15.15 -20.28 1.86
C THR A 88 -16.44 -19.48 1.76
N PHE A 89 -16.62 -18.64 0.73
CA PHE A 89 -17.72 -17.66 0.62
C PHE A 89 -18.62 -17.85 -0.61
N ASP A 90 -18.33 -18.84 -1.49
CA ASP A 90 -19.06 -19.05 -2.74
C ASP A 90 -19.40 -20.52 -2.97
N PRO A 91 -20.28 -21.13 -2.15
CA PRO A 91 -20.64 -22.55 -2.27
C PRO A 91 -21.19 -22.88 -3.65
N LYS A 92 -20.79 -24.04 -4.18
CA LYS A 92 -21.23 -24.57 -5.48
C LYS A 92 -21.95 -25.92 -5.29
N PRO A 93 -23.21 -25.93 -4.89
CA PRO A 93 -23.95 -27.20 -4.65
C PRO A 93 -24.06 -28.08 -5.89
N ALA A 94 -23.90 -27.53 -7.10
CA ALA A 94 -23.84 -28.28 -8.33
C ALA A 94 -22.68 -29.29 -8.38
N LEU A 95 -21.54 -28.98 -7.72
CA LEU A 95 -20.40 -29.90 -7.66
C LEU A 95 -20.73 -31.22 -6.97
N SER A 96 -21.60 -31.19 -5.98
CA SER A 96 -22.07 -32.43 -5.30
C SER A 96 -22.85 -33.36 -6.23
N LYS A 97 -23.56 -32.80 -7.22
CA LYS A 97 -24.37 -33.61 -8.19
C LYS A 97 -23.50 -34.34 -9.20
N ILE A 98 -22.29 -33.81 -9.47
CA ILE A 98 -21.37 -34.35 -10.46
C ILE A 98 -20.04 -34.81 -9.81
N ALA A 99 -20.05 -35.07 -8.51
CA ALA A 99 -18.85 -35.46 -7.76
C ALA A 99 -18.17 -36.67 -8.44
N GLY A 100 -16.85 -36.58 -8.61
CA GLY A 100 -16.07 -37.62 -9.28
C GLY A 100 -16.18 -37.67 -10.80
N GLN A 101 -16.99 -36.81 -11.42
CA GLN A 101 -17.14 -36.74 -12.88
C GLN A 101 -16.31 -35.59 -13.46
N PRO A 102 -15.91 -35.63 -14.74
CA PRO A 102 -15.29 -34.51 -15.42
C PRO A 102 -16.17 -33.26 -15.35
N LEU A 103 -15.54 -32.07 -15.19
CA LEU A 103 -16.26 -30.80 -15.26
C LEU A 103 -16.85 -30.59 -16.66
N PRO A 104 -18.08 -30.04 -16.77
CA PRO A 104 -18.71 -29.81 -18.07
C PRO A 104 -17.98 -28.78 -18.94
N GLN A 105 -17.21 -27.91 -18.32
CA GLN A 105 -16.38 -26.92 -18.99
C GLN A 105 -14.97 -26.96 -18.43
N VAL A 106 -13.97 -27.06 -19.30
CA VAL A 106 -12.55 -26.98 -18.92
C VAL A 106 -12.14 -25.53 -18.97
N LEU A 107 -11.82 -24.98 -17.80
CA LEU A 107 -11.21 -23.65 -17.68
C LEU A 107 -9.69 -23.76 -17.87
N ALA A 108 -9.09 -22.70 -18.39
CA ALA A 108 -7.64 -22.60 -18.44
C ALA A 108 -7.10 -22.58 -17.00
N THR A 109 -6.24 -23.52 -16.67
CA THR A 109 -5.61 -23.66 -15.36
C THR A 109 -4.13 -23.89 -15.54
N GLU A 110 -3.35 -23.58 -14.54
CA GLU A 110 -1.90 -23.81 -14.55
C GLU A 110 -1.54 -25.31 -14.62
N ARG A 111 -2.39 -26.14 -14.01
CA ARG A 111 -2.20 -27.59 -13.94
C ARG A 111 -3.43 -28.33 -14.50
N LYS A 112 -3.24 -29.60 -14.85
CA LYS A 112 -4.36 -30.46 -15.27
C LYS A 112 -5.37 -30.57 -14.12
N THR A 113 -6.63 -30.21 -14.38
CA THR A 113 -7.74 -30.37 -13.45
C THR A 113 -8.15 -31.83 -13.31
N GLY A 114 -8.54 -32.21 -12.07
CA GLY A 114 -9.15 -33.48 -11.77
C GLY A 114 -10.66 -33.49 -12.03
N ALA A 115 -11.33 -34.49 -11.47
CA ALA A 115 -12.80 -34.59 -11.46
C ALA A 115 -13.42 -33.53 -10.52
N ALA A 116 -14.71 -33.25 -10.69
CA ALA A 116 -15.47 -32.38 -9.83
C ALA A 116 -15.36 -32.82 -8.35
N PHE A 117 -14.90 -31.89 -7.50
CA PHE A 117 -14.69 -32.11 -6.08
C PHE A 117 -15.61 -31.17 -5.29
N PRO A 118 -16.64 -31.68 -4.61
CA PRO A 118 -17.52 -30.89 -3.76
C PRO A 118 -16.75 -30.42 -2.51
N SER A 119 -17.15 -29.27 -1.97
CA SER A 119 -16.56 -28.77 -0.74
C SER A 119 -16.69 -29.77 0.41
N PRO A 120 -15.63 -30.06 1.16
CA PRO A 120 -15.69 -30.89 2.36
C PRO A 120 -16.29 -30.16 3.56
N PHE A 121 -16.51 -28.85 3.46
CA PHE A 121 -17.00 -28.01 4.56
C PHE A 121 -18.52 -27.82 4.49
N LYS A 122 -19.10 -27.56 5.67
CA LYS A 122 -20.50 -27.19 5.82
C LYS A 122 -20.67 -25.69 5.63
N PHE A 123 -21.76 -25.32 4.97
CA PHE A 123 -22.17 -23.94 4.79
C PHE A 123 -23.45 -23.65 5.54
N GLN A 124 -23.57 -22.45 6.08
CA GLN A 124 -24.82 -21.96 6.65
C GLN A 124 -24.98 -20.48 6.33
N LYS A 125 -26.23 -20.00 6.40
CA LYS A 125 -26.57 -18.58 6.21
C LYS A 125 -26.33 -17.81 7.51
N TYR A 126 -25.75 -16.64 7.37
CA TYR A 126 -25.48 -15.74 8.46
C TYR A 126 -26.14 -14.38 8.24
N GLY A 127 -26.38 -13.67 9.36
CA GLY A 127 -26.93 -12.33 9.37
C GLY A 127 -28.32 -12.20 8.76
N GLN A 128 -28.78 -10.96 8.61
CA GLN A 128 -30.03 -10.62 7.92
C GLN A 128 -29.87 -10.74 6.39
N SER A 129 -28.67 -10.49 5.88
CA SER A 129 -28.31 -10.63 4.47
C SER A 129 -28.42 -12.07 3.97
N GLY A 130 -28.34 -13.06 4.85
CA GLY A 130 -28.44 -14.48 4.51
C GLY A 130 -27.28 -14.99 3.64
N ILE A 131 -26.12 -14.35 3.72
CA ILE A 131 -24.93 -14.77 2.98
C ILE A 131 -24.45 -16.11 3.51
N GLU A 132 -24.26 -17.07 2.60
CA GLU A 132 -23.72 -18.40 2.94
C GLU A 132 -22.21 -18.32 3.11
N VAL A 133 -21.74 -18.77 4.26
CA VAL A 133 -20.30 -18.82 4.63
C VAL A 133 -19.97 -20.20 5.16
N SER A 134 -18.79 -20.68 4.83
CA SER A 134 -18.24 -21.93 5.30
C SER A 134 -17.97 -21.92 6.81
N GLU A 135 -18.11 -23.09 7.46
CA GLU A 135 -17.85 -23.29 8.88
C GLU A 135 -16.44 -22.88 9.32
N ILE A 136 -15.46 -22.84 8.41
CA ILE A 136 -14.08 -22.47 8.73
C ILE A 136 -13.88 -20.95 8.93
N PHE A 137 -14.87 -20.12 8.54
CA PHE A 137 -14.91 -18.68 8.79
C PHE A 137 -16.12 -18.27 9.65
N ALA A 138 -16.54 -19.14 10.57
CA ALA A 138 -17.77 -18.94 11.35
C ALA A 138 -17.73 -17.69 12.26
N LYS A 139 -16.56 -17.26 12.74
CA LYS A 139 -16.43 -16.03 13.55
C LYS A 139 -16.53 -14.79 12.68
N THR A 140 -15.80 -14.73 11.58
CA THR A 140 -15.89 -13.65 10.58
C THR A 140 -17.30 -13.52 10.03
N ALA A 141 -17.99 -14.65 9.82
CA ALA A 141 -19.35 -14.69 9.31
C ALA A 141 -20.39 -13.99 10.21
N GLN A 142 -20.10 -13.75 11.49
CA GLN A 142 -20.98 -12.96 12.37
C GLN A 142 -21.10 -11.50 11.91
N HIS A 143 -20.20 -11.03 11.04
CA HIS A 143 -20.15 -9.66 10.53
C HIS A 143 -20.63 -9.53 9.08
N VAL A 144 -21.28 -10.56 8.50
CA VAL A 144 -21.65 -10.54 7.07
C VAL A 144 -22.56 -9.39 6.67
N ASP A 145 -23.36 -8.87 7.59
CA ASP A 145 -24.24 -7.72 7.31
C ASP A 145 -23.48 -6.40 7.13
N ASP A 146 -22.19 -6.37 7.52
CA ASP A 146 -21.27 -5.26 7.28
C ASP A 146 -20.36 -5.50 6.06
N MET A 147 -20.52 -6.63 5.36
CA MET A 147 -19.65 -7.05 4.27
C MET A 147 -20.32 -6.93 2.91
N ALA A 148 -19.55 -6.53 1.91
CA ALA A 148 -19.87 -6.71 0.50
C ALA A 148 -19.06 -7.89 -0.05
N VAL A 149 -19.71 -9.02 -0.33
CA VAL A 149 -19.08 -10.24 -0.87
C VAL A 149 -19.13 -10.22 -2.40
N ILE A 150 -17.99 -10.05 -3.05
CA ILE A 150 -17.88 -10.02 -4.52
C ILE A 150 -17.39 -11.38 -5.01
N ARG A 151 -18.32 -12.20 -5.57
CA ARG A 151 -18.04 -13.55 -6.05
C ARG A 151 -17.59 -13.61 -7.51
N SER A 152 -17.61 -12.50 -8.22
CA SER A 152 -17.34 -12.41 -9.66
C SER A 152 -15.94 -11.91 -10.02
N MET A 153 -15.02 -11.85 -9.05
CA MET A 153 -13.65 -11.45 -9.31
C MET A 153 -12.93 -12.53 -10.11
N VAL A 154 -12.22 -12.12 -11.16
CA VAL A 154 -11.48 -13.01 -12.06
C VAL A 154 -10.12 -12.40 -12.36
N ALA A 155 -9.04 -13.17 -12.25
CA ALA A 155 -7.74 -12.78 -12.75
C ALA A 155 -7.61 -13.09 -14.26
N ALA A 156 -6.79 -12.31 -14.96
CA ALA A 156 -6.57 -12.47 -16.40
C ALA A 156 -5.82 -13.76 -16.76
N VAL A 157 -5.03 -14.29 -15.80
CA VAL A 157 -4.20 -15.48 -15.95
C VAL A 157 -4.31 -16.38 -14.72
N PRO A 158 -4.13 -17.71 -14.86
CA PRO A 158 -4.28 -18.63 -13.74
C PRO A 158 -3.04 -18.70 -12.82
N ASN A 159 -1.88 -18.18 -13.25
CA ASN A 159 -0.61 -18.27 -12.51
C ASN A 159 -0.58 -17.28 -11.35
N HIS A 160 0.05 -17.67 -10.23
CA HIS A 160 0.08 -16.89 -9.01
C HIS A 160 0.81 -15.56 -9.15
N GLU A 161 2.05 -15.54 -9.70
CA GLU A 161 2.87 -14.33 -9.79
C GLU A 161 2.18 -13.19 -10.56
N PRO A 162 1.70 -13.39 -11.80
CA PRO A 162 1.02 -12.32 -12.52
C PRO A 162 -0.34 -11.97 -11.91
N SER A 163 -1.05 -12.94 -11.33
CA SER A 163 -2.33 -12.66 -10.67
C SER A 163 -2.16 -11.86 -9.38
N LEU A 164 -1.10 -12.11 -8.60
CA LEU A 164 -0.71 -11.30 -7.47
C LEU A 164 -0.43 -9.86 -7.87
N MET A 165 0.34 -9.66 -8.95
CA MET A 165 0.63 -8.32 -9.46
C MET A 165 -0.64 -7.64 -9.96
N GLN A 166 -1.53 -8.35 -10.64
CA GLN A 166 -2.83 -7.81 -11.05
C GLN A 166 -3.67 -7.36 -9.87
N MET A 167 -3.76 -8.16 -8.81
CA MET A 167 -4.55 -7.82 -7.61
C MET A 167 -3.96 -6.67 -6.80
N ASN A 168 -2.63 -6.60 -6.67
CA ASN A 168 -1.97 -5.57 -5.86
C ASN A 168 -1.66 -4.30 -6.64
N CYS A 169 -1.34 -4.42 -7.94
CA CYS A 169 -0.83 -3.33 -8.77
C CYS A 169 -1.69 -3.03 -10.00
N GLY A 170 -2.75 -3.80 -10.26
CA GLY A 170 -3.69 -3.57 -11.35
C GLY A 170 -3.23 -4.05 -12.73
N ASP A 171 -2.06 -4.68 -12.83
CA ASP A 171 -1.53 -5.19 -14.12
C ASP A 171 -0.75 -6.48 -13.87
N ALA A 172 -0.99 -7.49 -14.71
CA ALA A 172 -0.35 -8.80 -14.59
C ALA A 172 1.08 -8.84 -15.15
N LEU A 173 1.43 -7.94 -16.06
CA LEU A 173 2.67 -7.99 -16.83
C LEU A 173 3.56 -6.76 -16.63
N GLN A 174 2.96 -5.60 -16.44
CA GLN A 174 3.69 -4.34 -16.35
C GLN A 174 3.88 -3.93 -14.89
N THR A 175 5.06 -3.39 -14.60
CA THR A 175 5.37 -2.80 -13.30
C THR A 175 4.53 -1.54 -13.08
N ARG A 176 3.57 -1.62 -12.17
CA ARG A 176 2.65 -0.53 -11.78
C ARG A 176 2.77 -0.25 -10.28
N PRO A 177 2.43 0.96 -9.85
CA PRO A 177 2.33 1.23 -8.42
C PRO A 177 1.24 0.36 -7.78
N SER A 178 1.51 -0.11 -6.57
CA SER A 178 0.52 -0.87 -5.79
C SER A 178 -0.65 0.02 -5.35
N LEU A 179 -1.76 -0.63 -4.98
CA LEU A 179 -2.96 0.07 -4.50
C LEU A 179 -2.64 1.02 -3.32
N GLY A 180 -1.83 0.57 -2.35
CA GLY A 180 -1.40 1.40 -1.22
C GLY A 180 -0.56 2.61 -1.66
N ALA A 181 0.32 2.44 -2.64
CA ALA A 181 1.09 3.55 -3.22
C ALA A 181 0.18 4.58 -3.91
N TRP A 182 -0.83 4.14 -4.65
CA TRP A 182 -1.83 5.03 -5.27
C TRP A 182 -2.68 5.77 -4.24
N VAL A 183 -3.09 5.09 -3.16
CA VAL A 183 -3.85 5.72 -2.07
C VAL A 183 -3.02 6.82 -1.42
N LEU A 184 -1.74 6.59 -1.14
CA LEU A 184 -0.86 7.63 -0.60
C LEU A 184 -0.58 8.76 -1.61
N TYR A 185 -0.39 8.43 -2.88
CA TYR A 185 -0.19 9.44 -3.91
C TYR A 185 -1.39 10.38 -4.01
N GLY A 186 -2.60 9.83 -4.01
CA GLY A 186 -3.84 10.60 -4.13
C GLY A 186 -4.21 11.40 -2.87
N MET A 187 -4.00 10.82 -1.69
CA MET A 187 -4.56 11.36 -0.43
C MET A 187 -3.50 11.75 0.61
N GLY A 188 -2.25 11.38 0.42
CA GLY A 188 -1.19 11.60 1.41
C GLY A 188 -1.37 10.77 2.68
N SER A 189 -0.65 11.13 3.74
CA SER A 189 -0.71 10.52 5.07
C SER A 189 -1.25 11.52 6.09
N GLU A 190 -2.01 11.03 7.08
CA GLU A 190 -2.44 11.81 8.24
C GLU A 190 -1.40 11.78 9.37
N ASN A 191 -0.44 10.88 9.28
CA ASN A 191 0.65 10.73 10.24
C ASN A 191 1.98 11.10 9.57
N GLU A 192 2.77 11.95 10.24
CA GLU A 192 4.09 12.36 9.77
C GLU A 192 5.24 11.55 10.40
N ASN A 193 4.94 10.72 11.41
CA ASN A 193 5.93 9.98 12.20
C ASN A 193 5.96 8.49 11.89
N LEU A 194 4.95 7.98 11.16
CA LEU A 194 4.88 6.60 10.69
C LEU A 194 4.75 6.56 9.17
N PRO A 195 5.21 5.48 8.51
CA PRO A 195 4.93 5.27 7.11
C PRO A 195 3.42 5.29 6.85
N GLY A 196 2.99 5.98 5.81
CA GLY A 196 1.57 6.01 5.44
C GLY A 196 1.05 4.69 4.85
N PHE A 197 1.98 3.83 4.37
CA PHE A 197 1.70 2.48 3.88
C PHE A 197 2.64 1.47 4.55
N ILE A 198 2.07 0.48 5.22
CA ILE A 198 2.79 -0.61 5.90
C ILE A 198 2.29 -1.95 5.36
N ALA A 199 3.22 -2.81 4.97
CA ALA A 199 2.97 -4.20 4.58
C ALA A 199 3.57 -5.14 5.64
N MET A 200 2.74 -5.92 6.31
CA MET A 200 3.16 -6.88 7.31
C MET A 200 3.02 -8.31 6.78
N CYS A 201 4.12 -9.06 6.77
CA CYS A 201 4.12 -10.46 6.37
C CYS A 201 4.97 -11.27 7.36
N PRO A 202 4.38 -12.21 8.11
CA PRO A 202 5.14 -13.00 9.07
C PRO A 202 5.94 -14.10 8.39
N GLY A 203 7.20 -14.26 8.82
CA GLY A 203 8.05 -15.37 8.42
C GLY A 203 8.60 -15.30 7.00
N GLY A 204 8.78 -14.10 6.46
CA GLY A 204 9.40 -13.86 5.17
C GLY A 204 8.50 -13.15 4.17
N LEU A 205 8.93 -13.12 2.91
CA LEU A 205 8.26 -12.39 1.85
C LEU A 205 7.29 -13.27 1.05
N PRO A 206 6.17 -12.75 0.57
CA PRO A 206 5.32 -13.47 -0.38
C PRO A 206 6.03 -13.59 -1.74
N ILE A 207 5.45 -14.37 -2.66
CA ILE A 207 5.94 -14.39 -4.06
C ILE A 207 5.93 -12.96 -4.61
N LYS A 208 6.93 -12.63 -5.43
CA LYS A 208 7.18 -11.28 -5.97
C LYS A 208 7.62 -10.26 -4.92
N ASP A 209 7.94 -10.69 -3.72
CA ASP A 209 8.59 -9.88 -2.68
C ASP A 209 7.98 -8.47 -2.55
N SER A 210 8.84 -7.46 -2.52
CA SER A 210 8.47 -6.05 -2.38
C SER A 210 7.76 -5.46 -3.61
N GLU A 211 7.71 -6.16 -4.75
CA GLU A 211 6.95 -5.72 -5.92
C GLU A 211 5.44 -5.57 -5.58
N ASN A 212 4.93 -6.34 -4.62
CA ASN A 212 3.53 -6.28 -4.18
C ASN A 212 3.11 -4.96 -3.53
N TRP A 213 4.07 -4.20 -2.98
CA TRP A 213 3.81 -2.90 -2.33
C TRP A 213 4.72 -1.79 -2.85
N GLN A 214 5.14 -1.92 -4.10
CA GLN A 214 6.06 -0.98 -4.74
C GLN A 214 5.39 0.34 -5.12
N ALA A 215 6.20 1.42 -5.15
CA ALA A 215 5.81 2.70 -5.71
C ALA A 215 5.97 2.75 -7.24
N ALA A 216 6.76 1.85 -7.85
CA ALA A 216 7.07 1.77 -9.28
C ALA A 216 7.52 3.13 -9.87
N PHE A 217 6.76 3.73 -10.80
CA PHE A 217 7.08 5.01 -11.38
C PHE A 217 6.71 6.22 -10.50
N LEU A 218 5.98 6.01 -9.40
CA LEU A 218 5.74 7.06 -8.41
C LEU A 218 7.00 7.30 -7.56
N PRO A 219 7.14 8.48 -6.93
CA PRO A 219 8.21 8.71 -5.97
C PRO A 219 8.29 7.66 -4.87
N GLY A 220 9.52 7.29 -4.46
CA GLY A 220 9.76 6.26 -3.45
C GLY A 220 9.13 6.52 -2.08
N ALA A 221 8.75 7.77 -1.77
CA ALA A 221 8.03 8.13 -0.56
C ALA A 221 6.66 7.42 -0.43
N TYR A 222 6.10 6.94 -1.53
CA TYR A 222 4.82 6.18 -1.55
C TYR A 222 5.01 4.67 -1.46
N GLN A 223 6.27 4.20 -1.40
CA GLN A 223 6.62 2.78 -1.23
C GLN A 223 6.07 2.26 0.11
N GLY A 224 5.50 1.05 0.09
CA GLY A 224 5.12 0.35 1.31
C GLY A 224 6.35 -0.04 2.14
N THR A 225 6.27 0.14 3.45
CA THR A 225 7.30 -0.29 4.39
C THR A 225 7.00 -1.72 4.85
N TYR A 226 7.92 -2.62 4.59
CA TYR A 226 7.82 -4.03 5.02
C TYR A 226 8.15 -4.19 6.50
N ILE A 227 7.38 -5.05 7.17
CA ILE A 227 7.57 -5.45 8.56
C ILE A 227 7.38 -6.96 8.68
N ASP A 228 8.40 -7.66 9.20
CA ASP A 228 8.27 -9.08 9.53
C ASP A 228 7.54 -9.23 10.87
N SER A 229 6.22 -9.37 10.80
CA SER A 229 5.34 -9.49 11.97
C SER A 229 5.46 -10.82 12.72
N GLN A 230 6.32 -11.75 12.32
CA GLN A 230 6.63 -12.95 13.08
C GLN A 230 7.33 -12.62 14.41
N HIS A 231 8.13 -11.56 14.41
CA HIS A 231 8.91 -11.15 15.56
C HIS A 231 8.10 -10.29 16.55
N GLU A 232 8.58 -10.21 17.78
CA GLU A 232 8.02 -9.36 18.85
C GLU A 232 8.94 -8.19 19.17
N ALA A 233 10.25 -8.43 19.14
CA ALA A 233 11.24 -7.39 19.41
C ALA A 233 11.27 -6.36 18.28
N LEU A 234 11.13 -5.08 18.61
CA LEU A 234 11.06 -3.97 17.66
C LEU A 234 12.22 -3.97 16.65
N GLY A 235 13.45 -4.21 17.10
CA GLY A 235 14.63 -4.25 16.24
C GLY A 235 14.67 -5.43 15.27
N LYS A 236 13.78 -6.44 15.45
CA LYS A 236 13.57 -7.54 14.50
C LYS A 236 12.34 -7.31 13.61
N LEU A 237 11.34 -6.58 14.10
CA LEU A 237 10.18 -6.16 13.31
C LEU A 237 10.58 -5.16 12.23
N ILE A 238 11.43 -4.21 12.59
CA ILE A 238 11.89 -3.14 11.71
C ILE A 238 13.41 -3.11 11.77
N GLU A 239 14.02 -3.56 10.68
CA GLU A 239 15.48 -3.54 10.58
C GLU A 239 16.04 -2.12 10.69
N ASN A 240 17.15 -1.98 11.40
CA ASN A 240 17.86 -0.71 11.59
C ASN A 240 17.02 0.43 12.21
N ILE A 241 15.94 0.11 12.92
CA ILE A 241 15.12 1.13 13.63
C ILE A 241 15.94 1.88 14.69
N GLU A 242 16.94 1.23 15.27
CA GLU A 242 17.86 1.80 16.27
C GLU A 242 19.30 1.63 15.82
N HIS A 243 20.14 2.65 16.05
CA HIS A 243 21.56 2.54 15.77
C HIS A 243 22.27 2.01 17.04
N PRO A 244 23.01 0.87 16.97
CA PRO A 244 23.55 0.21 18.15
C PRO A 244 24.64 1.02 18.87
N GLN A 245 25.29 1.97 18.20
CA GLN A 245 26.45 2.70 18.72
C GLN A 245 26.27 4.22 18.81
N ILE A 246 25.17 4.76 18.28
CA ILE A 246 24.95 6.21 18.21
C ILE A 246 23.66 6.56 18.96
N SER A 247 23.75 7.47 19.93
CA SER A 247 22.57 7.95 20.65
C SER A 247 21.62 8.71 19.71
N THR A 248 20.34 8.71 20.01
CA THR A 248 19.30 9.45 19.25
C THR A 248 19.67 10.93 19.08
N ALA A 249 20.25 11.57 20.12
CA ALA A 249 20.70 12.95 20.05
C ALA A 249 21.89 13.14 19.08
N ALA A 250 22.81 12.18 19.01
CA ALA A 250 23.91 12.22 18.05
C ALA A 250 23.42 11.98 16.62
N GLN A 251 22.47 11.05 16.44
CA GLN A 251 21.83 10.77 15.16
C GLN A 251 21.06 12.02 14.66
N ARG A 252 20.33 12.74 15.54
CA ARG A 252 19.67 13.99 15.16
C ARG A 252 20.66 15.02 14.62
N ARG A 253 21.80 15.23 15.31
CA ARG A 253 22.87 16.14 14.85
C ARG A 253 23.43 15.73 13.47
N GLN A 254 23.60 14.46 13.21
CA GLN A 254 24.03 13.96 11.89
C GLN A 254 23.02 14.28 10.81
N LEU A 255 21.72 14.06 11.07
CA LEU A 255 20.66 14.38 10.13
C LEU A 255 20.56 15.89 9.88
N ASP A 256 20.73 16.73 10.91
CA ASP A 256 20.73 18.18 10.76
C ASP A 256 21.89 18.65 9.87
N LEU A 257 23.07 18.07 10.05
CA LEU A 257 24.23 18.36 9.20
C LEU A 257 24.01 17.92 7.76
N LEU A 258 23.47 16.70 7.57
CA LEU A 258 23.11 16.17 6.25
C LEU A 258 22.07 17.06 5.56
N ALA A 259 21.04 17.49 6.29
CA ALA A 259 20.03 18.41 5.79
C ALA A 259 20.61 19.76 5.36
N GLN A 260 21.63 20.29 6.07
CA GLN A 260 22.33 21.51 5.68
C GLN A 260 23.12 21.34 4.37
N TRP A 261 23.82 20.22 4.21
CA TRP A 261 24.56 19.93 2.98
C TRP A 261 23.62 19.71 1.79
N ASN A 262 22.56 18.98 1.99
CA ASN A 262 21.54 18.75 0.97
C ASN A 262 20.88 20.06 0.51
N ARG A 263 20.57 20.99 1.42
CA ARG A 263 20.06 22.32 1.08
C ARG A 263 21.03 23.11 0.19
N ARG A 264 22.34 23.05 0.47
CA ARG A 264 23.34 23.71 -0.37
C ARG A 264 23.40 23.08 -1.77
N HIS A 265 23.28 21.76 -1.84
CA HIS A 265 23.26 21.05 -3.11
C HIS A 265 21.99 21.36 -3.94
N GLN A 266 20.84 21.38 -3.29
CA GLN A 266 19.57 21.73 -3.93
C GLN A 266 19.53 23.17 -4.47
N ALA A 267 20.25 24.10 -3.83
CA ALA A 267 20.37 25.47 -4.33
C ALA A 267 21.07 25.55 -5.69
N THR A 268 21.88 24.54 -6.04
CA THR A 268 22.60 24.44 -7.32
C THR A 268 21.97 23.46 -8.30
N GLN A 269 21.26 22.45 -7.78
CA GLN A 269 20.61 21.40 -8.59
C GLN A 269 19.28 21.03 -7.96
N ALA A 270 18.18 21.50 -8.55
CA ALA A 270 16.83 21.09 -8.14
C ALA A 270 16.56 19.64 -8.57
N ASP A 271 16.66 18.68 -7.64
CA ASP A 271 16.35 17.27 -7.88
C ASP A 271 15.25 16.80 -6.90
N ALA A 272 14.06 16.52 -7.44
CA ALA A 272 12.93 16.01 -6.65
C ALA A 272 13.23 14.65 -6.00
N ARG A 273 14.14 13.84 -6.56
CA ARG A 273 14.55 12.55 -5.99
C ARG A 273 15.38 12.75 -4.72
N LEU A 274 16.19 13.80 -4.68
CA LEU A 274 16.97 14.14 -3.49
C LEU A 274 16.05 14.56 -2.35
N GLU A 275 15.02 15.37 -2.61
CA GLU A 275 14.04 15.75 -1.59
C GLU A 275 13.29 14.52 -1.03
N ALA A 276 12.81 13.63 -1.89
CA ALA A 276 12.16 12.38 -1.45
C ALA A 276 13.09 11.55 -0.53
N ARG A 277 14.38 11.48 -0.83
CA ARG A 277 15.37 10.77 -0.02
C ARG A 277 15.60 11.43 1.35
N ILE A 278 15.67 12.75 1.41
CA ILE A 278 15.76 13.50 2.67
C ILE A 278 14.56 13.21 3.56
N GLN A 279 13.35 13.27 2.98
CA GLN A 279 12.10 12.97 3.70
C GLN A 279 12.07 11.54 4.24
N THR A 280 12.63 10.60 3.50
CA THR A 280 12.74 9.21 3.95
C THR A 280 13.63 9.06 5.19
N TYR A 281 14.76 9.76 5.25
CA TYR A 281 15.63 9.74 6.44
C TYR A 281 14.98 10.41 7.66
N GLU A 282 14.30 11.53 7.45
CA GLU A 282 13.56 12.21 8.53
C GLU A 282 12.41 11.35 9.06
N LEU A 283 11.67 10.68 8.17
CA LEU A 283 10.63 9.75 8.55
C LEU A 283 11.20 8.58 9.35
N ALA A 284 12.29 7.95 8.88
CA ALA A 284 12.95 6.84 9.57
C ALA A 284 13.39 7.23 11.00
N PHE A 285 13.89 8.46 11.17
CA PHE A 285 14.26 8.97 12.50
C PHE A 285 13.04 9.19 13.41
N ARG A 286 11.98 9.84 12.91
CA ARG A 286 10.75 10.08 13.70
C ARG A 286 10.04 8.77 14.05
N MET A 287 10.12 7.79 13.17
CA MET A 287 9.54 6.47 13.36
C MET A 287 10.11 5.72 14.57
N GLN A 288 11.36 6.01 14.99
CA GLN A 288 12.00 5.31 16.12
C GLN A 288 11.19 5.43 17.43
N ALA A 289 10.60 6.57 17.70
CA ALA A 289 9.79 6.78 18.90
C ALA A 289 8.36 6.25 18.72
N GLU A 290 7.70 6.63 17.64
CA GLU A 290 6.29 6.31 17.37
C GLU A 290 6.07 4.81 17.11
N ALA A 291 7.00 4.15 16.38
CA ALA A 291 6.91 2.72 16.14
C ALA A 291 7.00 1.93 17.45
N ARG A 292 7.89 2.32 18.37
CA ARG A 292 7.99 1.64 19.68
C ARG A 292 6.64 1.59 20.37
N GLU A 293 5.92 2.70 20.40
CA GLU A 293 4.61 2.78 21.01
C GLU A 293 3.54 2.01 20.20
N ALA A 294 3.56 2.11 18.87
CA ALA A 294 2.60 1.45 18.00
C ALA A 294 2.66 -0.09 18.09
N PHE A 295 3.88 -0.62 18.19
CA PHE A 295 4.13 -2.07 18.22
C PHE A 295 4.15 -2.69 19.62
N ASP A 296 4.20 -1.88 20.68
CA ASP A 296 4.15 -2.36 22.06
C ASP A 296 2.71 -2.68 22.47
N LEU A 297 2.41 -3.96 22.60
CA LEU A 297 1.10 -4.46 23.01
C LEU A 297 0.94 -4.59 24.53
N SER A 298 1.95 -4.28 25.33
CA SER A 298 1.92 -4.41 26.79
C SER A 298 0.86 -3.53 27.46
N HIS A 299 0.42 -2.49 26.76
CA HIS A 299 -0.64 -1.58 27.22
C HIS A 299 -2.06 -2.02 26.85
N GLU A 300 -2.20 -3.09 26.07
CA GLU A 300 -3.52 -3.64 25.72
C GLU A 300 -4.08 -4.44 26.90
N THR A 301 -5.39 -4.43 27.06
CA THR A 301 -6.04 -5.22 28.11
C THR A 301 -5.97 -6.70 27.81
N ALA A 302 -5.99 -7.55 28.86
CA ALA A 302 -6.05 -8.99 28.67
C ALA A 302 -7.24 -9.42 27.81
N ALA A 303 -8.41 -8.78 28.00
CA ALA A 303 -9.60 -9.04 27.20
C ALA A 303 -9.39 -8.72 25.71
N THR A 304 -8.68 -7.64 25.38
CA THR A 304 -8.31 -7.30 23.98
C THR A 304 -7.37 -8.35 23.42
N LEU A 305 -6.32 -8.72 24.15
CA LEU A 305 -5.35 -9.72 23.70
C LEU A 305 -6.02 -11.07 23.45
N ASP A 306 -6.92 -11.49 24.34
CA ASP A 306 -7.66 -12.75 24.21
C ASP A 306 -8.66 -12.71 23.04
N ALA A 307 -9.32 -11.57 22.81
CA ALA A 307 -10.24 -11.39 21.67
C ALA A 307 -9.52 -11.59 20.33
N TYR A 308 -8.35 -10.96 20.15
CA TYR A 308 -7.57 -11.13 18.94
C TYR A 308 -6.84 -12.49 18.86
N GLY A 309 -6.61 -13.13 20.01
CA GLY A 309 -5.84 -14.37 20.13
C GLY A 309 -4.33 -14.12 20.20
N GLN A 310 -3.64 -14.85 21.05
CA GLN A 310 -2.21 -14.73 21.29
C GLN A 310 -1.39 -15.52 20.25
N THR A 311 -1.71 -15.31 18.97
CA THR A 311 -1.04 -15.92 17.82
C THR A 311 -0.29 -14.84 17.02
N VAL A 312 0.55 -15.27 16.09
CA VAL A 312 1.23 -14.33 15.16
C VAL A 312 0.20 -13.45 14.43
N HIS A 313 -0.89 -14.05 13.93
CA HIS A 313 -1.93 -13.32 13.21
C HIS A 313 -2.82 -12.46 14.11
N GLY A 314 -3.08 -12.91 15.34
CA GLY A 314 -3.76 -12.10 16.35
C GLY A 314 -2.98 -10.83 16.67
N ARG A 315 -1.68 -10.98 16.95
CA ARG A 315 -0.77 -9.88 17.21
C ARG A 315 -0.63 -8.94 15.99
N GLN A 316 -0.44 -9.49 14.80
CA GLN A 316 -0.36 -8.74 13.55
C GLN A 316 -1.61 -7.87 13.32
N THR A 317 -2.79 -8.45 13.50
CA THR A 317 -4.08 -7.77 13.30
C THR A 317 -4.30 -6.69 14.36
N LEU A 318 -3.92 -6.94 15.60
CA LEU A 318 -4.01 -5.96 16.68
C LEU A 318 -3.05 -4.78 16.44
N ILE A 319 -1.84 -5.04 15.96
CA ILE A 319 -0.90 -3.99 15.54
C ILE A 319 -1.51 -3.18 14.39
N ALA A 320 -2.17 -3.81 13.43
CA ALA A 320 -2.83 -3.09 12.33
C ALA A 320 -3.91 -2.11 12.83
N ARG A 321 -4.71 -2.51 13.81
CA ARG A 321 -5.68 -1.62 14.46
C ARG A 321 -4.98 -0.41 15.09
N ARG A 322 -3.90 -0.65 15.86
CA ARG A 322 -3.12 0.41 16.52
C ARG A 322 -2.45 1.39 15.52
N LEU A 323 -1.96 0.86 14.42
CA LEU A 323 -1.40 1.67 13.32
C LEU A 323 -2.50 2.52 12.66
N ALA A 324 -3.68 1.94 12.43
CA ALA A 324 -4.83 2.68 11.87
C ALA A 324 -5.28 3.81 12.82
N GLU A 325 -5.32 3.59 14.14
CA GLU A 325 -5.61 4.62 15.15
C GLU A 325 -4.60 5.76 15.10
N ARG A 326 -3.33 5.48 14.78
CA ARG A 326 -2.25 6.45 14.65
C ARG A 326 -2.16 7.11 13.27
N GLY A 327 -3.15 6.91 12.41
CA GLY A 327 -3.23 7.59 11.12
C GLY A 327 -2.46 6.95 9.97
N VAL A 328 -1.97 5.72 10.12
CA VAL A 328 -1.45 4.95 8.98
C VAL A 328 -2.60 4.70 8.01
N ARG A 329 -2.44 5.16 6.76
CA ARG A 329 -3.55 5.20 5.81
C ARG A 329 -3.84 3.86 5.16
N TYR A 330 -2.80 3.08 4.85
CA TYR A 330 -2.93 1.78 4.20
C TYR A 330 -2.09 0.73 4.91
N ILE A 331 -2.73 -0.34 5.35
CA ILE A 331 -2.08 -1.43 6.06
C ILE A 331 -2.43 -2.72 5.34
N GLN A 332 -1.41 -3.44 4.85
CA GLN A 332 -1.57 -4.71 4.17
C GLN A 332 -1.07 -5.84 5.04
N LEU A 333 -1.91 -6.82 5.30
CA LEU A 333 -1.65 -7.99 6.14
C LEU A 333 -1.58 -9.23 5.27
N TRP A 334 -0.41 -9.83 5.19
CA TRP A 334 -0.19 -11.10 4.50
C TRP A 334 -0.31 -12.25 5.47
N HIS A 335 -0.77 -13.40 4.98
CA HIS A 335 -0.91 -14.58 5.84
C HIS A 335 0.45 -15.20 6.19
N GLY A 336 1.45 -15.09 5.32
CA GLY A 336 2.80 -15.61 5.55
C GLY A 336 3.67 -15.52 4.32
N GLY A 337 4.92 -15.95 4.45
CA GLY A 337 5.85 -16.04 3.32
C GLY A 337 5.37 -17.03 2.25
N GLY A 338 5.78 -16.81 0.99
CA GLY A 338 5.40 -17.66 -0.13
C GLY A 338 3.90 -17.62 -0.44
N GLN A 339 3.25 -18.81 -0.46
CA GLN A 339 1.85 -19.01 -0.87
C GLN A 339 1.13 -20.00 0.07
N PRO A 340 0.91 -19.67 1.34
CA PRO A 340 0.36 -20.65 2.30
C PRO A 340 -1.02 -21.21 1.93
N TRP A 341 -1.86 -20.46 1.21
CA TRP A 341 -3.20 -20.89 0.79
C TRP A 341 -3.23 -21.70 -0.51
N ASP A 342 -2.12 -21.84 -1.22
CA ASP A 342 -2.01 -22.68 -2.41
C ASP A 342 -1.92 -24.16 -2.05
N ASN A 343 -3.03 -24.73 -1.62
CA ASN A 343 -3.10 -26.11 -1.14
C ASN A 343 -3.49 -27.06 -2.28
N HIS A 344 -2.51 -27.78 -2.82
CA HIS A 344 -2.72 -28.80 -3.85
C HIS A 344 -3.08 -30.17 -3.30
N ASP A 345 -2.77 -30.42 -2.02
CA ASP A 345 -3.03 -31.67 -1.33
C ASP A 345 -3.76 -31.41 -0.02
N ASN A 346 -4.67 -32.33 0.36
CA ASN A 346 -5.35 -32.31 1.66
C ASN A 346 -5.98 -30.95 2.02
N ILE A 347 -6.72 -30.36 1.07
CA ILE A 347 -7.30 -29.02 1.17
C ILE A 347 -8.13 -28.84 2.45
N GLU A 348 -8.87 -29.88 2.88
CA GLU A 348 -9.68 -29.80 4.09
C GLU A 348 -8.86 -29.46 5.34
N ALA A 349 -7.81 -30.24 5.60
CA ALA A 349 -6.96 -30.03 6.78
C ALA A 349 -6.18 -28.70 6.69
N GLN A 350 -5.66 -28.39 5.49
CA GLN A 350 -4.86 -27.17 5.29
C GLN A 350 -5.72 -25.92 5.40
N HIS A 351 -6.88 -25.85 4.72
CA HIS A 351 -7.77 -24.69 4.81
C HIS A 351 -8.35 -24.53 6.22
N ARG A 352 -8.69 -25.62 6.92
CA ARG A 352 -9.16 -25.57 8.30
C ARG A 352 -8.10 -24.98 9.23
N LYS A 353 -6.82 -25.36 9.04
CA LYS A 353 -5.70 -24.82 9.80
C LYS A 353 -5.54 -23.32 9.55
N LEU A 354 -5.39 -22.93 8.27
CA LEU A 354 -5.14 -21.54 7.89
C LEU A 354 -6.30 -20.61 8.26
N ALA A 355 -7.54 -21.05 8.05
CA ALA A 355 -8.71 -20.30 8.47
C ALA A 355 -8.75 -20.14 10.00
N GLY A 356 -8.42 -21.18 10.76
CA GLY A 356 -8.32 -21.13 12.22
C GLY A 356 -7.31 -20.11 12.73
N GLU A 357 -6.26 -19.83 11.96
CA GLU A 357 -5.23 -18.83 12.30
C GLU A 357 -5.72 -17.39 12.16
N ILE A 358 -6.71 -17.10 11.28
CA ILE A 358 -7.12 -15.73 10.96
C ILE A 358 -8.60 -15.41 11.22
N ASP A 359 -9.50 -16.39 11.32
CA ASP A 359 -10.94 -16.15 11.50
C ASP A 359 -11.23 -15.37 12.79
N GLN A 360 -10.58 -15.73 13.88
CA GLN A 360 -10.73 -15.01 15.14
C GLN A 360 -10.16 -13.59 15.08
N PRO A 361 -8.92 -13.35 14.62
CA PRO A 361 -8.37 -12.01 14.50
C PRO A 361 -9.20 -11.06 13.63
N ILE A 362 -9.71 -11.54 12.49
CA ILE A 362 -10.56 -10.72 11.60
C ILE A 362 -11.86 -10.34 12.31
N SER A 363 -12.53 -11.31 12.94
CA SER A 363 -13.77 -11.06 13.69
C SER A 363 -13.55 -10.10 14.86
N ALA A 364 -12.44 -10.25 15.60
CA ALA A 364 -12.07 -9.35 16.68
C ALA A 364 -11.83 -7.92 16.18
N LEU A 365 -11.11 -7.76 15.06
CA LEU A 365 -10.86 -6.45 14.45
C LEU A 365 -12.18 -5.76 14.08
N LEU A 366 -13.09 -6.47 13.41
CA LEU A 366 -14.39 -5.91 13.00
C LEU A 366 -15.22 -5.48 14.21
N THR A 367 -15.23 -6.30 15.27
CA THR A 367 -15.89 -5.98 16.54
C THR A 367 -15.28 -4.74 17.19
N ASP A 368 -13.95 -4.70 17.31
CA ASP A 368 -13.21 -3.60 17.97
C ASP A 368 -13.39 -2.28 17.22
N LEU A 369 -13.30 -2.30 15.88
CA LEU A 369 -13.55 -1.12 15.05
C LEU A 369 -14.96 -0.58 15.20
N LYS A 370 -15.98 -1.44 15.26
CA LYS A 370 -17.38 -1.04 15.53
C LYS A 370 -17.56 -0.41 16.91
N GLN A 371 -16.91 -0.95 17.93
CA GLN A 371 -16.99 -0.44 19.30
C GLN A 371 -16.31 0.92 19.46
N ARG A 372 -15.26 1.18 18.67
CA ARG A 372 -14.47 2.42 18.74
C ARG A 372 -15.02 3.54 17.85
N GLY A 373 -15.92 3.24 16.91
CA GLY A 373 -16.50 4.22 15.98
C GLY A 373 -15.59 4.52 14.81
#